data_b4c9656f807abb9cbde81c98af5e5d14
#
_entry.id   b4c9656f807abb9cbde81c98af5e5d14
#
_cell.length_a   1.000
_cell.length_b   1.000
_cell.length_c   1.000
_cell.angle_alpha   90.00
_cell.angle_beta   90.00
_cell.angle_gamma   90.00
#
_symmetry.space_group_name_H-M   'P 1'
#
loop_
_entity.id
_entity.type
_entity.pdbx_description
1 polymer ?
#
loop_
_entity_poly.entity_id
_entity_poly.type
_entity_poly.pdbx_seq_one_letter_code
_entity_poly.pdbx_strand_id
1 'polypeptide(L)'
;VAATEAVAPDDTSDPIIQSTVGSNSRPLICFMPNMMSGGGVIVIQSSTFISAMTTIASVIPTHQVANWLLGHVDSILDTIGLSHDPTIQEIIYVAIITVLALALGWLVRAAILYTTRKIVNRYHTDAAKQLLDQHVLATCSNIVPPLVVMALIPFAFDGDSLLSKVFMKVLIIWTIIVVSLSVAAVLRYCWARFDHRNNTKNLPLQGILNVSIGLVWIIATIIAVSVLVDKSPAVLLTGLGAFAAALMLIFKDSILGFVAGIQLSQNDMLRVGDWIVVPSTIANGIVVDVSLTAVKVQNWDNTIVTLPPYTLVSTSFQNWRGMTDAGWRLISRNFYFDTDSIKALSDEMIDSVSDLPGIKEFVAKVKADGIKYDPGVACVNGTLATNLGLFRAYMCYYLLHHPLVATDQQILVNLTAPSPEGMPLQIYCYTTTAWTAYEAVQSEIFEHIALMCPRFGLRASSADYCEVNMQHPAQLQQSQQVAPAAPKA
;
A
#
# COMPACT_ATOMS: atom_id res chain seq x y z
N VAL A 1 3.60 -28.42 28.01
CA VAL A 1 4.27 -29.69 28.33
C VAL A 1 4.35 -30.52 27.07
N ALA A 2 5.61 -30.78 26.66
CA ALA A 2 6.15 -31.80 25.78
C ALA A 2 5.64 -31.85 24.33
N ALA A 3 6.42 -31.52 23.28
CA ALA A 3 7.66 -32.20 22.79
C ALA A 3 7.43 -33.61 22.23
N THR A 4 7.79 -33.79 20.97
CA THR A 4 8.62 -34.83 20.35
C THR A 4 8.34 -34.85 18.87
N GLU A 5 9.29 -34.42 18.01
CA GLU A 5 10.31 -35.19 17.27
C GLU A 5 9.73 -36.05 16.14
N ALA A 6 10.07 -35.63 14.92
CA ALA A 6 11.10 -36.11 14.00
C ALA A 6 10.78 -37.46 13.32
N VAL A 7 10.98 -37.51 12.01
CA VAL A 7 11.78 -38.48 11.20
C VAL A 7 11.51 -38.24 9.73
N ALA A 8 12.56 -37.88 8.95
CA ALA A 8 12.72 -38.25 7.55
C ALA A 8 13.25 -39.69 7.46
N PRO A 9 13.15 -40.38 6.35
CA PRO A 9 14.27 -40.43 5.42
C PRO A 9 13.92 -40.62 3.94
N ASP A 10 14.86 -40.14 3.08
CA ASP A 10 15.67 -40.91 2.07
C ASP A 10 14.94 -41.62 0.94
N ASP A 11 15.29 -41.21 -0.20
CA ASP A 11 16.35 -41.60 -1.18
C ASP A 11 15.86 -42.45 -2.34
N THR A 12 16.47 -42.21 -3.47
CA THR A 12 16.79 -43.00 -4.66
C THR A 12 16.03 -42.80 -5.96
N SER A 13 16.87 -42.37 -6.90
CA SER A 13 17.19 -42.92 -8.23
C SER A 13 16.46 -42.41 -9.46
N ASP A 14 17.32 -41.81 -10.30
CA ASP A 14 17.27 -41.69 -11.77
C ASP A 14 17.00 -43.05 -12.51
N PRO A 15 16.61 -43.05 -13.79
CA PRO A 15 17.55 -42.70 -14.85
C PRO A 15 17.00 -42.17 -16.20
N ILE A 16 17.84 -41.34 -16.83
CA ILE A 16 18.22 -41.25 -18.25
C ILE A 16 17.27 -41.85 -19.34
N ILE A 17 16.87 -40.97 -20.29
CA ILE A 17 16.85 -41.31 -21.74
C ILE A 17 17.28 -40.09 -22.56
N GLN A 18 18.39 -40.24 -23.27
CA GLN A 18 18.85 -39.45 -24.40
C GLN A 18 18.00 -39.77 -25.65
N SER A 19 17.70 -38.76 -26.47
CA SER A 19 17.73 -38.94 -27.92
C SER A 19 17.90 -37.59 -28.63
N THR A 20 18.86 -37.60 -29.47
CA THR A 20 19.47 -36.64 -30.38
C THR A 20 18.59 -36.23 -31.58
N VAL A 21 19.13 -35.18 -32.28
CA VAL A 21 18.89 -34.70 -33.68
C VAL A 21 17.91 -33.54 -33.77
N GLY A 22 18.22 -32.30 -34.20
CA GLY A 22 19.21 -31.76 -35.11
C GLY A 22 18.70 -30.41 -35.64
N SER A 23 19.63 -29.54 -35.86
CA SER A 23 19.65 -28.44 -36.86
C SER A 23 18.99 -27.08 -36.59
N ASN A 24 19.89 -26.11 -36.54
CA ASN A 24 19.86 -24.76 -37.12
C ASN A 24 18.68 -23.80 -36.84
N SER A 25 18.89 -22.92 -35.88
CA SER A 25 18.60 -21.50 -36.06
C SER A 25 19.31 -20.67 -34.96
N ARG A 26 19.92 -19.57 -35.37
CA ARG A 26 20.80 -18.69 -34.59
C ARG A 26 20.11 -18.15 -33.33
N PRO A 27 20.79 -18.06 -32.19
CA PRO A 27 20.24 -17.41 -31.00
C PRO A 27 20.37 -15.87 -31.15
N LEU A 28 19.25 -15.19 -31.09
CA LEU A 28 19.15 -13.79 -30.74
C LEU A 28 19.59 -13.68 -29.28
N ILE A 29 20.79 -13.13 -29.08
CA ILE A 29 21.31 -12.80 -27.75
C ILE A 29 20.49 -11.64 -27.22
N CYS A 30 19.54 -11.94 -26.36
CA CYS A 30 18.89 -10.96 -25.51
C CYS A 30 19.79 -10.71 -24.31
N PHE A 31 20.55 -9.63 -24.36
CA PHE A 31 21.31 -9.13 -23.22
C PHE A 31 20.31 -8.55 -22.20
N MET A 32 19.93 -9.34 -21.21
CA MET A 32 19.42 -8.84 -19.93
C MET A 32 20.59 -8.84 -18.95
N PRO A 33 21.05 -7.70 -18.44
CA PRO A 33 21.98 -7.73 -17.32
C PRO A 33 21.22 -8.08 -16.04
N ASN A 34 21.63 -9.15 -15.39
CA ASN A 34 21.38 -9.48 -14.01
C ASN A 34 21.71 -8.28 -13.11
N MET A 35 20.68 -7.63 -12.58
CA MET A 35 20.81 -6.55 -11.61
C MET A 35 20.13 -6.96 -10.30
N MET A 36 20.76 -7.89 -9.57
CA MET A 36 20.53 -8.09 -8.14
C MET A 36 21.67 -8.87 -7.51
N SER A 37 22.72 -8.15 -7.15
CA SER A 37 23.53 -8.36 -5.92
C SER A 37 24.74 -7.42 -5.97
N GLY A 38 24.82 -6.51 -5.03
CA GLY A 38 25.97 -5.64 -4.85
C GLY A 38 25.59 -4.17 -4.84
N GLY A 39 25.13 -3.68 -3.70
CA GLY A 39 25.01 -2.25 -3.40
C GLY A 39 26.39 -1.57 -3.39
N GLY A 40 27.00 -1.43 -4.55
CA GLY A 40 28.13 -0.53 -4.77
C GLY A 40 27.57 0.87 -4.97
N VAL A 41 27.51 1.66 -3.89
CA VAL A 41 27.42 3.11 -3.97
C VAL A 41 28.63 3.55 -4.82
N ILE A 42 28.36 4.02 -6.04
CA ILE A 42 29.39 4.71 -6.84
C ILE A 42 29.66 6.04 -6.12
N VAL A 43 30.55 5.99 -5.15
CA VAL A 43 31.19 7.17 -4.59
C VAL A 43 32.14 7.66 -5.69
N ILE A 44 31.65 8.58 -6.52
CA ILE A 44 32.53 9.38 -7.38
C ILE A 44 33.35 10.21 -6.40
N GLN A 45 34.51 9.69 -6.04
CA GLN A 45 35.51 10.50 -5.33
C GLN A 45 35.80 11.71 -6.21
N SER A 46 35.49 12.90 -5.69
CA SER A 46 35.82 14.17 -6.32
C SER A 46 37.33 14.24 -6.73
N SER A 47 38.18 13.51 -6.00
CA SER A 47 39.59 13.32 -6.31
C SER A 47 39.86 12.61 -7.65
N THR A 48 39.00 11.65 -8.05
CA THR A 48 39.20 10.91 -9.33
C THR A 48 38.81 11.76 -10.52
N PHE A 49 37.79 12.61 -10.39
CA PHE A 49 37.39 13.54 -11.45
C PHE A 49 38.40 14.67 -11.61
N ILE A 50 38.91 15.21 -10.49
CA ILE A 50 40.00 16.21 -10.47
C ILE A 50 41.28 15.59 -11.02
N SER A 51 41.62 14.34 -10.67
CA SER A 51 42.78 13.63 -11.20
C SER A 51 42.69 13.35 -12.69
N ALA A 52 41.53 13.00 -13.23
CA ALA A 52 41.32 12.82 -14.66
C ALA A 52 41.46 14.15 -15.43
N MET A 53 40.98 15.24 -14.86
CA MET A 53 41.12 16.59 -15.43
C MET A 53 42.59 17.09 -15.39
N THR A 54 43.31 16.82 -14.30
CA THR A 54 44.76 17.17 -14.20
C THR A 54 45.59 16.34 -15.15
N THR A 55 45.22 15.09 -15.44
CA THR A 55 45.94 14.26 -16.44
C THR A 55 45.73 14.79 -17.88
N ILE A 56 44.56 15.33 -18.19
CA ILE A 56 44.32 15.96 -19.50
C ILE A 56 45.10 17.31 -19.61
N ALA A 57 45.16 18.06 -18.52
CA ALA A 57 45.92 19.32 -18.46
C ALA A 57 47.45 19.13 -18.62
N SER A 58 48.00 17.97 -18.20
CA SER A 58 49.45 17.70 -18.31
C SER A 58 49.96 17.38 -19.73
N VAL A 59 49.07 17.16 -20.70
CA VAL A 59 49.43 16.84 -22.10
C VAL A 59 49.62 18.10 -22.94
N ILE A 60 49.19 19.28 -22.49
CA ILE A 60 49.29 20.54 -23.22
C ILE A 60 50.42 21.37 -22.60
N PRO A 61 51.34 21.96 -23.38
CA PRO A 61 52.41 22.82 -22.84
C PRO A 61 51.84 24.15 -22.33
N THR A 62 51.25 24.07 -21.12
CA THR A 62 50.50 25.16 -20.48
C THR A 62 51.32 26.44 -20.33
N HIS A 63 52.58 26.30 -19.92
CA HIS A 63 53.46 27.45 -19.68
C HIS A 63 53.78 28.28 -20.94
N GLN A 64 53.88 27.66 -22.13
CA GLN A 64 54.20 28.42 -23.37
C GLN A 64 53.01 29.28 -23.84
N VAL A 65 51.79 28.76 -23.74
CA VAL A 65 50.58 29.49 -24.14
C VAL A 65 50.25 30.58 -23.12
N ALA A 66 50.43 30.31 -21.83
CA ALA A 66 50.21 31.29 -20.76
C ALA A 66 51.21 32.47 -20.90
N ASN A 67 52.50 32.18 -21.10
CA ASN A 67 53.53 33.21 -21.28
C ASN A 67 53.36 34.04 -22.57
N TRP A 68 52.85 33.40 -23.64
CA TRP A 68 52.55 34.10 -24.90
C TRP A 68 51.34 35.06 -24.70
N LEU A 69 50.31 34.63 -24.01
CA LEU A 69 49.12 35.44 -23.68
C LEU A 69 49.46 36.58 -22.71
N LEU A 70 50.23 36.29 -21.65
CA LEU A 70 50.72 37.32 -20.71
C LEU A 70 51.52 38.41 -21.43
N GLY A 71 52.45 38.04 -22.33
CA GLY A 71 53.23 39.03 -23.12
C GLY A 71 52.33 39.90 -24.01
N HIS A 72 51.21 39.42 -24.52
CA HIS A 72 50.31 40.25 -25.31
C HIS A 72 49.43 41.15 -24.39
N VAL A 73 49.04 40.65 -23.20
CA VAL A 73 48.31 41.45 -22.20
C VAL A 73 49.19 42.60 -21.69
N ASP A 74 50.45 42.33 -21.40
CA ASP A 74 51.42 43.36 -21.02
C ASP A 74 51.59 44.43 -22.10
N SER A 75 51.72 44.04 -23.37
CA SER A 75 51.77 44.97 -24.46
C SER A 75 50.51 45.84 -24.62
N ILE A 76 49.33 45.32 -24.31
CA ILE A 76 48.06 46.05 -24.31
C ILE A 76 48.00 47.03 -23.12
N LEU A 77 48.44 46.58 -21.94
CA LEU A 77 48.46 47.40 -20.71
C LEU A 77 49.44 48.56 -20.85
N ASP A 78 50.62 48.34 -21.41
CA ASP A 78 51.57 49.40 -21.70
C ASP A 78 51.01 50.44 -22.69
N THR A 79 50.19 50.02 -23.65
CA THR A 79 49.55 50.94 -24.60
C THR A 79 48.45 51.77 -23.97
N ILE A 80 47.79 51.28 -22.88
CA ILE A 80 46.71 51.96 -22.18
C ILE A 80 47.22 52.81 -21.02
N GLY A 81 48.52 52.72 -20.65
CA GLY A 81 49.12 53.55 -19.60
C GLY A 81 48.69 53.18 -18.16
N LEU A 82 48.22 51.96 -17.94
CA LEU A 82 47.88 51.48 -16.60
C LEU A 82 49.17 51.01 -15.91
N SER A 83 49.40 51.48 -14.67
CA SER A 83 50.54 51.15 -13.83
C SER A 83 50.74 49.61 -13.65
N HIS A 84 51.98 49.16 -13.59
CA HIS A 84 52.41 47.78 -13.40
C HIS A 84 52.06 47.20 -12.01
N ASP A 85 50.79 47.25 -11.61
CA ASP A 85 50.35 46.61 -10.37
C ASP A 85 50.09 45.13 -10.67
N PRO A 86 50.87 44.19 -10.11
CA PRO A 86 50.77 42.76 -10.43
C PRO A 86 49.36 42.21 -10.16
N THR A 87 48.61 42.79 -9.25
CA THR A 87 47.25 42.40 -8.92
C THR A 87 46.25 42.74 -10.03
N ILE A 88 46.42 43.93 -10.65
CA ILE A 88 45.56 44.42 -11.75
C ILE A 88 45.80 43.57 -13.01
N GLN A 89 47.06 43.23 -13.28
CA GLN A 89 47.46 42.38 -14.37
C GLN A 89 46.85 40.98 -14.28
N GLU A 90 46.92 40.36 -13.08
CA GLU A 90 46.29 39.05 -12.80
C GLU A 90 44.79 39.09 -13.02
N ILE A 91 44.09 40.11 -12.53
CA ILE A 91 42.64 40.27 -12.69
C ILE A 91 42.23 40.39 -14.15
N ILE A 92 42.95 41.21 -14.94
CA ILE A 92 42.68 41.40 -16.39
C ILE A 92 42.93 40.12 -17.16
N TYR A 93 44.00 39.40 -16.85
CA TYR A 93 44.35 38.14 -17.49
C TYR A 93 43.27 37.07 -17.22
N VAL A 94 42.85 36.92 -15.96
CA VAL A 94 41.77 36.02 -15.56
C VAL A 94 40.44 36.38 -16.24
N ALA A 95 40.14 37.69 -16.34
CA ALA A 95 38.93 38.15 -17.02
C ALA A 95 38.94 37.77 -18.52
N ILE A 96 40.09 37.99 -19.21
CA ILE A 96 40.25 37.65 -20.64
C ILE A 96 40.08 36.14 -20.86
N ILE A 97 40.78 35.32 -20.06
CA ILE A 97 40.68 33.85 -20.17
C ILE A 97 39.27 33.38 -19.89
N THR A 98 38.60 33.96 -18.86
CA THR A 98 37.21 33.61 -18.53
C THR A 98 36.25 33.94 -19.68
N VAL A 99 36.38 35.11 -20.29
CA VAL A 99 35.57 35.51 -21.45
C VAL A 99 35.85 34.60 -22.65
N LEU A 100 37.12 34.30 -22.93
CA LEU A 100 37.51 33.39 -24.02
C LEU A 100 36.96 31.96 -23.78
N ALA A 101 37.07 31.46 -22.55
CA ALA A 101 36.55 30.16 -22.14
C ALA A 101 35.05 30.08 -22.27
N LEU A 102 34.32 31.15 -21.85
CA LEU A 102 32.88 31.24 -22.02
C LEU A 102 32.45 31.28 -23.48
N ALA A 103 33.18 32.08 -24.32
CA ALA A 103 32.93 32.14 -25.76
C ALA A 103 33.16 30.77 -26.44
N LEU A 104 34.27 30.11 -26.11
CA LEU A 104 34.58 28.76 -26.59
C LEU A 104 33.56 27.74 -26.11
N GLY A 105 33.17 27.76 -24.83
CA GLY A 105 32.15 26.91 -24.28
C GLY A 105 30.79 27.11 -24.96
N TRP A 106 30.41 28.36 -25.26
CA TRP A 106 29.19 28.66 -25.99
C TRP A 106 29.25 28.15 -27.45
N LEU A 107 30.41 28.29 -28.11
CA LEU A 107 30.62 27.80 -29.47
C LEU A 107 30.56 26.27 -29.55
N VAL A 108 31.20 25.57 -28.60
CA VAL A 108 31.13 24.09 -28.49
C VAL A 108 29.71 23.66 -28.21
N ARG A 109 29.01 24.32 -27.30
CA ARG A 109 27.58 24.09 -27.04
C ARG A 109 26.75 24.24 -28.31
N ALA A 110 26.94 25.34 -29.06
CA ALA A 110 26.21 25.59 -30.29
C ALA A 110 26.48 24.50 -31.34
N ALA A 111 27.75 24.06 -31.47
CA ALA A 111 28.13 22.97 -32.36
C ALA A 111 27.48 21.63 -31.97
N ILE A 112 27.45 21.29 -30.66
CA ILE A 112 26.78 20.10 -30.15
C ILE A 112 25.30 20.16 -30.46
N LEU A 113 24.63 21.27 -30.15
CA LEU A 113 23.22 21.44 -30.42
C LEU A 113 22.90 21.35 -31.91
N TYR A 114 23.69 21.99 -32.75
CA TYR A 114 23.53 21.93 -34.21
C TYR A 114 23.65 20.49 -34.72
N THR A 115 24.74 19.81 -34.33
CA THR A 115 25.02 18.43 -34.76
C THR A 115 23.91 17.46 -34.26
N THR A 116 23.52 17.58 -32.99
CA THR A 116 22.48 16.71 -32.42
C THR A 116 21.13 16.96 -33.07
N ARG A 117 20.74 18.23 -33.32
CA ARG A 117 19.51 18.56 -34.05
C ARG A 117 19.53 17.99 -35.49
N LYS A 118 20.69 18.08 -36.18
CA LYS A 118 20.82 17.51 -37.51
C LYS A 118 20.68 15.98 -37.53
N ILE A 119 21.24 15.30 -36.52
CA ILE A 119 21.17 13.84 -36.37
C ILE A 119 19.71 13.45 -36.04
N VAL A 120 19.08 14.09 -35.06
CA VAL A 120 17.73 13.82 -34.63
C VAL A 120 16.73 14.03 -35.77
N ASN A 121 16.87 15.09 -36.54
CA ASN A 121 16.00 15.34 -37.70
C ASN A 121 16.18 14.30 -38.82
N ARG A 122 17.28 13.57 -38.86
CA ARG A 122 17.54 12.53 -39.86
C ARG A 122 16.84 11.19 -39.51
N TYR A 123 16.58 10.94 -38.23
CA TYR A 123 16.02 9.65 -37.78
C TYR A 123 14.50 9.62 -37.67
N HIS A 124 13.76 10.73 -37.86
CA HIS A 124 12.32 10.86 -37.91
C HIS A 124 11.50 10.08 -36.84
N THR A 125 12.10 9.75 -35.71
CA THR A 125 11.46 9.00 -34.66
C THR A 125 10.69 9.96 -33.74
N ASP A 126 9.45 9.64 -33.37
CA ASP A 126 8.63 10.49 -32.50
C ASP A 126 9.29 10.80 -31.14
N ALA A 127 10.09 9.85 -30.63
CA ALA A 127 10.93 10.06 -29.44
C ALA A 127 11.97 11.17 -29.63
N ALA A 128 12.55 11.27 -30.82
CA ALA A 128 13.58 12.25 -31.13
C ALA A 128 12.99 13.66 -31.26
N LYS A 129 11.78 13.79 -31.80
CA LYS A 129 11.04 15.07 -31.86
C LYS A 129 10.66 15.56 -30.47
N GLN A 130 10.17 14.67 -29.61
CA GLN A 130 9.80 14.98 -28.22
C GLN A 130 11.02 15.44 -27.36
N LEU A 131 12.20 14.89 -27.61
CA LEU A 131 13.47 15.32 -26.99
C LEU A 131 13.86 16.75 -27.37
N LEU A 132 13.56 17.15 -28.61
CA LEU A 132 13.76 18.51 -29.09
C LEU A 132 12.74 19.51 -28.54
N ASP A 133 11.45 19.12 -28.54
CA ASP A 133 10.36 19.97 -28.07
C ASP A 133 10.44 20.30 -26.58
N GLN A 134 10.99 19.41 -25.76
CA GLN A 134 11.10 19.63 -24.31
C GLN A 134 12.39 20.37 -23.88
N HIS A 135 13.14 20.95 -24.80
CA HIS A 135 14.40 21.66 -24.51
C HIS A 135 15.45 20.87 -23.70
N VAL A 136 15.29 19.53 -23.59
CA VAL A 136 16.20 18.69 -22.78
C VAL A 136 17.62 18.79 -23.28
N LEU A 137 17.81 18.72 -24.60
CA LEU A 137 19.14 18.85 -25.24
C LEU A 137 19.78 20.20 -24.95
N ALA A 138 18.98 21.27 -24.98
CA ALA A 138 19.49 22.61 -24.69
C ALA A 138 19.92 22.75 -23.23
N THR A 139 19.18 22.14 -22.32
CA THR A 139 19.50 22.13 -20.87
C THR A 139 20.72 21.28 -20.58
N CYS A 140 20.84 20.08 -21.17
CA CYS A 140 21.99 19.21 -20.99
C CYS A 140 23.26 19.82 -21.59
N SER A 141 23.15 20.55 -22.72
CA SER A 141 24.31 21.21 -23.33
C SER A 141 24.83 22.40 -22.52
N ASN A 142 24.09 22.93 -21.57
CA ASN A 142 24.54 23.96 -20.63
C ASN A 142 25.66 23.48 -19.68
N ILE A 143 25.91 22.16 -19.60
CA ILE A 143 27.05 21.61 -18.84
C ILE A 143 28.37 21.97 -19.48
N VAL A 144 28.39 22.20 -20.78
CA VAL A 144 29.64 22.41 -21.55
C VAL A 144 30.39 23.71 -21.15
N PRO A 145 29.75 24.89 -21.06
CA PRO A 145 30.45 26.12 -20.70
C PRO A 145 31.22 26.04 -19.37
N PRO A 146 30.60 25.65 -18.22
CA PRO A 146 31.36 25.57 -16.98
C PRO A 146 32.49 24.53 -17.02
N LEU A 147 32.32 23.43 -17.74
CA LEU A 147 33.41 22.44 -17.90
C LEU A 147 34.57 22.97 -18.70
N VAL A 148 34.29 23.72 -19.78
CA VAL A 148 35.34 24.36 -20.58
C VAL A 148 36.09 25.42 -19.77
N VAL A 149 35.36 26.25 -19.01
CA VAL A 149 36.00 27.24 -18.11
C VAL A 149 36.86 26.52 -17.06
N MET A 150 36.35 25.44 -16.43
CA MET A 150 37.09 24.67 -15.43
C MET A 150 38.38 24.03 -16.03
N ALA A 151 38.34 23.58 -17.29
CA ALA A 151 39.50 23.02 -17.98
C ALA A 151 40.55 24.09 -18.34
N LEU A 152 40.14 25.34 -18.52
CA LEU A 152 41.02 26.44 -18.88
C LEU A 152 41.57 27.24 -17.69
N ILE A 153 41.01 27.08 -16.51
CA ILE A 153 41.47 27.77 -15.28
C ILE A 153 42.92 27.53 -14.92
N PRO A 154 43.52 26.31 -15.04
CA PRO A 154 44.93 26.10 -14.74
C PRO A 154 45.87 26.94 -15.59
N PHE A 155 45.38 27.47 -16.70
CA PHE A 155 46.16 28.40 -17.57
C PHE A 155 46.03 29.87 -17.11
N ALA A 156 45.03 30.17 -16.26
CA ALA A 156 44.73 31.52 -15.81
C ALA A 156 45.43 31.90 -14.48
N PHE A 157 45.73 30.92 -13.65
CA PHE A 157 46.28 31.15 -12.33
C PHE A 157 47.63 30.44 -12.18
N ASP A 158 48.66 31.21 -11.80
CA ASP A 158 49.94 30.68 -11.43
C ASP A 158 49.99 30.49 -9.90
N GLY A 159 49.75 29.23 -9.48
CA GLY A 159 49.88 28.84 -8.10
C GLY A 159 48.63 28.93 -7.23
N ASP A 160 48.82 28.84 -5.90
CA ASP A 160 47.83 28.68 -4.85
C ASP A 160 47.18 30.00 -4.38
N SER A 161 46.79 30.89 -5.31
CA SER A 161 46.16 32.15 -4.93
C SER A 161 44.77 31.94 -4.32
N LEU A 162 44.40 32.75 -3.32
CA LEU A 162 43.07 32.73 -2.70
C LEU A 162 41.94 32.93 -3.72
N LEU A 163 42.23 33.80 -4.73
CA LEU A 163 41.29 34.12 -5.79
C LEU A 163 41.02 32.89 -6.67
N SER A 164 42.03 32.10 -7.00
CA SER A 164 41.91 30.84 -7.74
C SER A 164 41.01 29.84 -6.99
N LYS A 165 41.22 29.66 -5.68
CA LYS A 165 40.42 28.75 -4.84
C LYS A 165 38.94 29.14 -4.79
N VAL A 166 38.65 30.45 -4.59
CA VAL A 166 37.28 30.95 -4.57
C VAL A 166 36.63 30.80 -5.95
N PHE A 167 37.33 31.14 -7.01
CA PHE A 167 36.79 31.04 -8.36
C PHE A 167 36.46 29.59 -8.73
N MET A 168 37.35 28.66 -8.41
CA MET A 168 37.11 27.22 -8.59
C MET A 168 35.87 26.74 -7.83
N LYS A 169 35.70 27.14 -6.57
CA LYS A 169 34.49 26.79 -5.80
C LYS A 169 33.20 27.30 -6.47
N VAL A 170 33.23 28.54 -6.98
CA VAL A 170 32.08 29.13 -7.69
C VAL A 170 31.76 28.31 -8.95
N LEU A 171 32.78 27.92 -9.73
CA LEU A 171 32.60 27.13 -10.94
C LEU A 171 32.06 25.70 -10.64
N ILE A 172 32.58 25.09 -9.60
CA ILE A 172 32.09 23.77 -9.17
C ILE A 172 30.60 23.88 -8.78
N ILE A 173 30.24 24.91 -8.01
CA ILE A 173 28.84 25.16 -7.63
C ILE A 173 27.96 25.41 -8.86
N TRP A 174 28.45 26.24 -9.82
CA TRP A 174 27.72 26.45 -11.07
C TRP A 174 27.54 25.14 -11.85
N THR A 175 28.59 24.32 -11.93
CA THR A 175 28.51 22.98 -12.57
C THR A 175 27.48 22.10 -11.88
N ILE A 176 27.46 22.04 -10.55
CA ILE A 176 26.48 21.27 -9.77
C ILE A 176 25.03 21.71 -10.09
N ILE A 177 24.79 23.03 -10.15
CA ILE A 177 23.46 23.58 -10.48
C ILE A 177 23.05 23.15 -11.90
N VAL A 178 23.93 23.30 -12.88
CA VAL A 178 23.62 22.97 -14.28
C VAL A 178 23.44 21.48 -14.49
N VAL A 179 24.21 20.63 -13.81
CA VAL A 179 24.05 19.18 -13.83
C VAL A 179 22.69 18.81 -13.21
N SER A 180 22.32 19.41 -12.08
CA SER A 180 21.04 19.15 -11.42
C SER A 180 19.85 19.55 -12.28
N LEU A 181 19.93 20.70 -12.97
CA LEU A 181 18.91 21.12 -13.93
C LEU A 181 18.80 20.14 -15.11
N SER A 182 19.95 19.62 -15.58
CA SER A 182 20.00 18.66 -16.67
C SER A 182 19.37 17.31 -16.25
N VAL A 183 19.68 16.81 -15.06
CA VAL A 183 19.06 15.60 -14.51
C VAL A 183 17.55 15.79 -14.33
N ALA A 184 17.12 16.94 -13.80
CA ALA A 184 15.71 17.25 -13.67
C ALA A 184 14.99 17.31 -15.04
N ALA A 185 15.63 17.86 -16.08
CA ALA A 185 15.09 17.90 -17.44
C ALA A 185 14.94 16.48 -18.02
N VAL A 186 15.95 15.62 -17.83
CA VAL A 186 15.91 14.21 -18.27
C VAL A 186 14.80 13.44 -17.52
N LEU A 187 14.68 13.62 -16.22
CA LEU A 187 13.59 12.99 -15.43
C LEU A 187 12.21 13.41 -15.94
N ARG A 188 11.99 14.70 -16.22
CA ARG A 188 10.74 15.19 -16.81
C ARG A 188 10.46 14.56 -18.16
N TYR A 189 11.48 14.43 -19.00
CA TYR A 189 11.35 13.78 -20.31
C TYR A 189 11.00 12.30 -20.18
N CYS A 190 11.75 11.55 -19.37
CA CYS A 190 11.46 10.13 -19.12
C CYS A 190 10.03 9.92 -18.61
N TRP A 191 9.59 10.82 -17.73
CA TRP A 191 8.24 10.79 -17.17
C TRP A 191 7.16 11.07 -18.22
N ALA A 192 7.33 12.11 -19.02
CA ALA A 192 6.40 12.44 -20.11
C ALA A 192 6.30 11.30 -21.12
N ARG A 193 7.42 10.61 -21.39
CA ARG A 193 7.46 9.44 -22.26
C ARG A 193 6.71 8.24 -21.69
N PHE A 194 6.82 8.03 -20.39
CA PHE A 194 6.13 6.96 -19.68
C PHE A 194 4.61 7.19 -19.64
N ASP A 195 4.20 8.42 -19.35
CA ASP A 195 2.79 8.82 -19.25
C ASP A 195 2.07 8.68 -20.61
N HIS A 196 2.70 9.10 -21.70
CA HIS A 196 2.17 8.92 -23.07
C HIS A 196 1.98 7.46 -23.49
N ARG A 197 2.79 6.54 -22.94
CA ARG A 197 2.74 5.13 -23.31
C ARG A 197 1.62 4.36 -22.60
N ASN A 198 1.29 4.74 -21.37
CA ASN A 198 0.43 3.93 -20.49
C ASN A 198 -1.00 4.44 -20.34
N ASN A 199 -1.36 5.61 -20.87
CA ASN A 199 -2.72 6.21 -20.80
C ASN A 199 -3.39 6.10 -19.40
N THR A 200 -2.60 6.18 -18.32
CA THR A 200 -3.04 5.97 -16.94
C THR A 200 -3.65 7.24 -16.38
N LYS A 201 -4.92 7.47 -16.68
CA LYS A 201 -5.65 8.68 -16.23
C LYS A 201 -5.89 8.80 -14.72
N ASN A 202 -5.56 7.79 -13.91
CA ASN A 202 -5.99 7.70 -12.51
C ASN A 202 -4.88 7.54 -11.45
N LEU A 203 -3.61 7.61 -11.81
CA LEU A 203 -2.55 7.51 -10.81
C LEU A 203 -1.94 8.89 -10.52
N PRO A 204 -1.76 9.31 -9.26
CA PRO A 204 -1.15 10.59 -8.89
C PRO A 204 0.37 10.59 -9.12
N LEU A 205 0.77 10.22 -10.36
CA LEU A 205 2.17 9.98 -10.72
C LEU A 205 3.00 11.28 -10.75
N GLN A 206 2.37 12.43 -10.91
CA GLN A 206 3.05 13.74 -10.87
C GLN A 206 3.72 14.02 -9.52
N GLY A 207 3.17 13.49 -8.42
CA GLY A 207 3.78 13.59 -7.10
C GLY A 207 5.15 12.91 -7.03
N ILE A 208 5.29 11.73 -7.64
CA ILE A 208 6.55 10.96 -7.65
C ILE A 208 7.63 11.72 -8.42
N LEU A 209 7.30 12.34 -9.56
CA LEU A 209 8.23 13.16 -10.32
C LEU A 209 8.73 14.35 -9.49
N ASN A 210 7.83 15.06 -8.82
CA ASN A 210 8.19 16.22 -8.00
C ASN A 210 9.09 15.82 -6.82
N VAL A 211 8.81 14.69 -6.17
CA VAL A 211 9.66 14.13 -5.10
C VAL A 211 11.04 13.76 -5.65
N SER A 212 11.11 13.11 -6.82
CA SER A 212 12.39 12.75 -7.46
C SER A 212 13.23 13.97 -7.80
N ILE A 213 12.62 15.04 -8.34
CA ILE A 213 13.29 16.30 -8.62
C ILE A 213 13.75 16.97 -7.31
N GLY A 214 12.89 16.94 -6.26
CA GLY A 214 13.26 17.44 -4.94
C GLY A 214 14.49 16.72 -4.37
N LEU A 215 14.57 15.40 -4.52
CA LEU A 215 15.72 14.61 -4.09
C LEU A 215 17.01 15.02 -4.82
N VAL A 216 16.92 15.25 -6.14
CA VAL A 216 18.06 15.77 -6.94
C VAL A 216 18.56 17.09 -6.38
N TRP A 217 17.68 18.03 -6.04
CA TRP A 217 18.04 19.32 -5.46
C TRP A 217 18.63 19.20 -4.05
N ILE A 218 18.12 18.29 -3.22
CA ILE A 218 18.69 18.02 -1.89
C ILE A 218 20.12 17.51 -2.01
N ILE A 219 20.36 16.53 -2.89
CA ILE A 219 21.70 15.99 -3.13
C ILE A 219 22.64 17.08 -3.67
N ALA A 220 22.18 17.88 -4.63
CA ALA A 220 22.94 19.00 -5.18
C ALA A 220 23.33 20.02 -4.11
N THR A 221 22.43 20.36 -3.21
CA THR A 221 22.68 21.28 -2.08
C THR A 221 23.73 20.70 -1.13
N ILE A 222 23.64 19.42 -0.79
CA ILE A 222 24.63 18.77 0.09
C ILE A 222 26.01 18.79 -0.54
N ILE A 223 26.11 18.51 -1.86
CA ILE A 223 27.38 18.56 -2.58
C ILE A 223 27.91 20.00 -2.64
N ALA A 224 27.05 21.00 -2.90
CA ALA A 224 27.44 22.39 -2.95
C ALA A 224 27.96 22.89 -1.57
N VAL A 225 27.27 22.54 -0.47
CA VAL A 225 27.71 22.86 0.89
C VAL A 225 29.04 22.15 1.19
N SER A 226 29.23 20.91 0.77
CA SER A 226 30.46 20.14 0.90
C SER A 226 31.65 20.87 0.29
N VAL A 227 31.47 21.43 -0.91
CA VAL A 227 32.49 22.23 -1.61
C VAL A 227 32.81 23.52 -0.86
N LEU A 228 31.80 24.20 -0.30
CA LEU A 228 31.97 25.43 0.49
C LEU A 228 32.76 25.21 1.78
N VAL A 229 32.48 24.10 2.47
CA VAL A 229 33.06 23.78 3.79
C VAL A 229 34.36 23.00 3.69
N ASP A 230 34.79 22.62 2.48
CA ASP A 230 36.00 21.79 2.23
C ASP A 230 35.93 20.42 2.96
N LYS A 231 34.71 19.83 3.06
CA LYS A 231 34.49 18.51 3.64
C LYS A 231 33.98 17.53 2.59
N SER A 232 34.25 16.26 2.74
CA SER A 232 33.70 15.28 1.80
C SER A 232 32.18 15.19 1.92
N PRO A 233 31.43 15.07 0.82
CA PRO A 233 29.97 14.88 0.86
C PRO A 233 29.54 13.71 1.73
N ALA A 234 30.36 12.64 1.81
CA ALA A 234 30.08 11.47 2.62
C ALA A 234 30.03 11.80 4.13
N VAL A 235 30.90 12.65 4.63
CA VAL A 235 30.91 13.08 6.04
C VAL A 235 29.65 13.86 6.37
N LEU A 236 29.23 14.78 5.48
CA LEU A 236 28.00 15.55 5.66
C LEU A 236 26.77 14.66 5.63
N LEU A 237 26.71 13.72 4.68
CA LEU A 237 25.61 12.74 4.58
C LEU A 237 25.52 11.83 5.80
N THR A 238 26.66 11.37 6.34
CA THR A 238 26.68 10.54 7.55
C THR A 238 26.14 11.30 8.76
N GLY A 239 26.61 12.53 8.97
CA GLY A 239 26.13 13.37 10.07
C GLY A 239 24.64 13.72 9.93
N LEU A 240 24.23 14.14 8.75
CA LEU A 240 22.83 14.49 8.46
C LEU A 240 21.92 13.25 8.53
N GLY A 241 22.41 12.09 8.06
CA GLY A 241 21.68 10.83 8.10
C GLY A 241 21.45 10.34 9.54
N ALA A 242 22.47 10.44 10.42
CA ALA A 242 22.32 10.10 11.84
C ALA A 242 21.29 11.01 12.54
N PHE A 243 21.33 12.32 12.25
CA PHE A 243 20.35 13.29 12.78
C PHE A 243 18.95 13.01 12.24
N ALA A 244 18.80 12.76 10.94
CA ALA A 244 17.52 12.42 10.33
C ALA A 244 16.93 11.12 10.90
N ALA A 245 17.76 10.10 11.15
CA ALA A 245 17.32 8.85 11.78
C ALA A 245 16.82 9.08 13.21
N ALA A 246 17.49 9.90 13.99
CA ALA A 246 17.05 10.27 15.32
C ALA A 246 15.71 11.03 15.30
N LEU A 247 15.56 12.02 14.41
CA LEU A 247 14.31 12.72 14.23
C LEU A 247 13.18 11.79 13.77
N MET A 248 13.46 10.89 12.81
CA MET A 248 12.48 9.94 12.31
C MET A 248 11.97 9.02 13.45
N LEU A 249 12.87 8.61 14.37
CA LEU A 249 12.47 7.82 15.52
C LEU A 249 11.55 8.58 16.47
N ILE A 250 11.85 9.87 16.72
CA ILE A 250 11.03 10.73 17.59
C ILE A 250 9.63 10.98 16.98
N PHE A 251 9.56 11.23 15.69
CA PHE A 251 8.31 11.58 14.99
C PHE A 251 7.60 10.40 14.34
N LYS A 252 8.10 9.17 14.51
CA LYS A 252 7.57 7.95 13.88
C LYS A 252 6.05 7.84 14.01
N ASP A 253 5.55 7.90 15.25
CA ASP A 253 4.13 7.69 15.52
C ASP A 253 3.26 8.84 14.99
N SER A 254 3.78 10.07 15.03
CA SER A 254 3.10 11.23 14.45
C SER A 254 3.00 11.12 12.94
N ILE A 255 4.06 10.68 12.26
CA ILE A 255 4.06 10.47 10.80
C ILE A 255 3.12 9.34 10.43
N LEU A 256 3.15 8.21 11.15
CA LEU A 256 2.24 7.10 10.91
C LEU A 256 0.78 7.51 11.10
N GLY A 257 0.47 8.25 12.16
CA GLY A 257 -0.87 8.78 12.42
C GLY A 257 -1.36 9.71 11.31
N PHE A 258 -0.50 10.63 10.87
CA PHE A 258 -0.81 11.57 9.79
C PHE A 258 -1.05 10.86 8.45
N VAL A 259 -0.17 9.94 8.06
CA VAL A 259 -0.31 9.15 6.83
C VAL A 259 -1.57 8.30 6.86
N ALA A 260 -1.87 7.66 8.00
CA ALA A 260 -3.08 6.88 8.19
C ALA A 260 -4.35 7.75 8.10
N GLY A 261 -4.33 8.95 8.67
CA GLY A 261 -5.44 9.91 8.56
C GLY A 261 -5.74 10.30 7.10
N ILE A 262 -4.69 10.55 6.32
CA ILE A 262 -4.84 10.79 4.87
C ILE A 262 -5.41 9.55 4.16
N GLN A 263 -4.91 8.36 4.47
CA GLN A 263 -5.38 7.11 3.89
C GLN A 263 -6.86 6.84 4.17
N LEU A 264 -7.30 7.01 5.41
CA LEU A 264 -8.71 6.86 5.81
C LEU A 264 -9.62 7.79 5.01
N SER A 265 -9.19 9.05 4.83
CA SER A 265 -9.96 10.06 4.13
C SER A 265 -9.97 9.85 2.61
N GLN A 266 -8.81 9.58 1.99
CA GLN A 266 -8.70 9.45 0.53
C GLN A 266 -9.35 8.17 0.00
N ASN A 267 -9.25 7.07 0.76
CA ASN A 267 -9.83 5.78 0.36
C ASN A 267 -11.29 5.63 0.81
N ASP A 268 -11.88 6.67 1.38
CA ASP A 268 -13.27 6.67 1.87
C ASP A 268 -13.58 5.48 2.81
N MET A 269 -12.59 5.10 3.62
CA MET A 269 -12.73 3.96 4.52
C MET A 269 -13.67 4.27 5.68
N LEU A 270 -13.79 5.56 6.07
CA LEU A 270 -14.54 6.02 7.22
C LEU A 270 -15.11 7.41 6.98
N ARG A 271 -16.39 7.60 7.38
CA ARG A 271 -17.07 8.90 7.38
C ARG A 271 -17.68 9.21 8.74
N VAL A 272 -17.88 10.49 9.03
CA VAL A 272 -18.70 10.90 10.16
C VAL A 272 -20.13 10.40 9.95
N GLY A 273 -20.70 9.77 10.98
CA GLY A 273 -22.01 9.12 10.94
C GLY A 273 -21.96 7.60 10.71
N ASP A 274 -20.81 7.03 10.35
CA ASP A 274 -20.67 5.57 10.21
C ASP A 274 -20.77 4.89 11.58
N TRP A 275 -21.46 3.78 11.63
CA TRP A 275 -21.37 2.85 12.74
C TRP A 275 -20.20 1.90 12.51
N ILE A 276 -19.24 1.90 13.45
CA ILE A 276 -18.06 1.03 13.40
C ILE A 276 -17.92 0.21 14.68
N VAL A 277 -17.30 -0.96 14.51
CA VAL A 277 -16.84 -1.82 15.60
C VAL A 277 -15.37 -2.12 15.40
N VAL A 278 -14.54 -1.81 16.39
CA VAL A 278 -13.10 -2.07 16.38
C VAL A 278 -12.77 -3.11 17.44
N PRO A 279 -12.67 -4.41 17.08
CA PRO A 279 -12.57 -5.51 18.04
C PRO A 279 -11.34 -5.44 18.96
N SER A 280 -10.28 -4.81 18.52
CA SER A 280 -9.04 -4.61 19.31
C SER A 280 -9.16 -3.52 20.37
N THR A 281 -10.30 -2.82 20.42
CA THR A 281 -10.57 -1.70 21.33
C THR A 281 -12.00 -1.80 21.89
N ILE A 282 -12.40 -0.84 22.72
CA ILE A 282 -13.77 -0.74 23.23
C ILE A 282 -14.69 0.10 22.31
N ALA A 283 -14.22 0.48 21.11
CA ALA A 283 -14.99 1.31 20.20
C ALA A 283 -16.08 0.46 19.50
N ASN A 284 -17.33 0.76 19.80
CA ASN A 284 -18.51 0.22 19.14
C ASN A 284 -19.62 1.30 19.16
N GLY A 285 -19.74 2.06 18.09
CA GLY A 285 -20.69 3.16 18.03
C GLY A 285 -20.54 4.00 16.78
N ILE A 286 -21.06 5.22 16.85
CA ILE A 286 -21.11 6.15 15.72
C ILE A 286 -19.88 7.04 15.68
N VAL A 287 -19.28 7.18 14.53
CA VAL A 287 -18.16 8.12 14.29
C VAL A 287 -18.69 9.55 14.33
N VAL A 288 -18.20 10.33 15.28
CA VAL A 288 -18.61 11.73 15.47
C VAL A 288 -17.62 12.73 14.91
N ASP A 289 -16.34 12.33 14.80
CA ASP A 289 -15.28 13.22 14.29
C ASP A 289 -14.17 12.38 13.63
N VAL A 290 -13.71 12.85 12.46
CA VAL A 290 -12.58 12.24 11.74
C VAL A 290 -11.58 13.34 11.41
N SER A 291 -10.48 13.39 12.16
CA SER A 291 -9.38 14.30 11.91
C SER A 291 -8.11 13.57 11.47
N LEU A 292 -7.09 14.29 11.01
CA LEU A 292 -5.82 13.69 10.58
C LEU A 292 -5.07 13.00 11.72
N THR A 293 -5.36 13.34 12.96
CA THR A 293 -4.63 12.84 14.13
C THR A 293 -5.47 11.99 15.07
N ALA A 294 -6.81 12.05 14.95
CA ALA A 294 -7.71 11.34 15.84
C ALA A 294 -9.05 11.05 15.17
N VAL A 295 -9.62 9.90 15.47
CA VAL A 295 -11.01 9.53 15.15
C VAL A 295 -11.76 9.37 16.45
N LYS A 296 -12.92 10.04 16.59
CA LYS A 296 -13.79 9.93 17.78
C LYS A 296 -15.00 9.11 17.46
N VAL A 297 -15.25 8.09 18.27
CA VAL A 297 -16.41 7.21 18.19
C VAL A 297 -17.25 7.38 19.45
N GLN A 298 -18.52 7.71 19.28
CA GLN A 298 -19.48 7.72 20.37
C GLN A 298 -20.12 6.35 20.50
N ASN A 299 -19.80 5.65 21.57
CA ASN A 299 -20.37 4.35 21.89
C ASN A 299 -21.87 4.47 22.28
N TRP A 300 -22.56 3.34 22.33
CA TRP A 300 -23.98 3.26 22.67
C TRP A 300 -24.31 3.69 24.10
N ASP A 301 -23.32 3.66 25.01
CA ASP A 301 -23.41 4.16 26.38
C ASP A 301 -23.10 5.68 26.50
N ASN A 302 -23.01 6.39 25.36
CA ASN A 302 -22.62 7.78 25.22
C ASN A 302 -21.17 8.10 25.59
N THR A 303 -20.33 7.13 25.89
CA THR A 303 -18.89 7.37 26.05
C THR A 303 -18.23 7.66 24.71
N ILE A 304 -17.20 8.52 24.71
CA ILE A 304 -16.43 8.85 23.51
C ILE A 304 -15.08 8.14 23.58
N VAL A 305 -14.85 7.28 22.62
CA VAL A 305 -13.57 6.62 22.43
C VAL A 305 -12.78 7.38 21.35
N THR A 306 -11.56 7.80 21.68
CA THR A 306 -10.66 8.45 20.74
C THR A 306 -9.60 7.44 20.28
N LEU A 307 -9.52 7.23 18.97
CA LEU A 307 -8.61 6.29 18.32
C LEU A 307 -7.60 7.04 17.46
N PRO A 308 -6.30 6.70 17.52
CA PRO A 308 -5.36 7.12 16.51
C PRO A 308 -5.76 6.55 15.12
N PRO A 309 -5.72 7.33 14.03
CA PRO A 309 -6.03 6.84 12.69
C PRO A 309 -5.23 5.59 12.29
N TYR A 310 -3.99 5.48 12.76
CA TYR A 310 -3.13 4.34 12.51
C TYR A 310 -3.74 3.01 13.02
N THR A 311 -4.46 3.02 14.13
CA THR A 311 -5.15 1.82 14.65
C THR A 311 -6.14 1.27 13.64
N LEU A 312 -6.92 2.14 12.98
CA LEU A 312 -7.92 1.75 11.99
C LEU A 312 -7.32 1.28 10.66
N VAL A 313 -6.11 1.72 10.32
CA VAL A 313 -5.42 1.28 9.11
C VAL A 313 -4.62 -0.01 9.34
N SER A 314 -4.08 -0.19 10.57
CA SER A 314 -3.22 -1.32 10.91
C SER A 314 -3.99 -2.57 11.38
N THR A 315 -5.24 -2.42 11.80
CA THR A 315 -6.10 -3.53 12.25
C THR A 315 -7.40 -3.57 11.45
N SER A 316 -8.05 -4.73 11.44
CA SER A 316 -9.38 -4.82 10.85
C SER A 316 -10.43 -4.17 11.75
N PHE A 317 -11.35 -3.45 11.15
CA PHE A 317 -12.56 -2.97 11.82
C PHE A 317 -13.77 -3.23 10.94
N GLN A 318 -14.93 -3.37 11.56
CA GLN A 318 -16.19 -3.55 10.86
C GLN A 318 -16.87 -2.20 10.68
N ASN A 319 -17.22 -1.86 9.44
CA ASN A 319 -18.01 -0.68 9.11
C ASN A 319 -19.40 -1.13 8.64
N TRP A 320 -20.43 -0.67 9.34
CA TRP A 320 -21.83 -1.01 9.07
C TRP A 320 -22.47 -0.12 8.00
N ARG A 321 -21.75 0.79 7.38
CA ARG A 321 -22.26 1.64 6.30
C ARG A 321 -22.85 0.79 5.17
N GLY A 322 -22.17 -0.29 4.77
CA GLY A 322 -22.66 -1.17 3.71
C GLY A 322 -24.03 -1.80 4.02
N MET A 323 -24.31 -2.12 5.29
CA MET A 323 -25.63 -2.56 5.71
C MET A 323 -26.68 -1.44 5.58
N THR A 324 -26.34 -0.23 6.00
CA THR A 324 -27.23 0.94 5.92
C THR A 324 -27.54 1.30 4.47
N ASP A 325 -26.51 1.31 3.62
CA ASP A 325 -26.64 1.62 2.19
C ASP A 325 -27.43 0.56 1.43
N ALA A 326 -27.28 -0.72 1.80
CA ALA A 326 -28.07 -1.81 1.23
C ALA A 326 -29.55 -1.79 1.66
N GLY A 327 -29.88 -1.12 2.77
CA GLY A 327 -31.23 -1.04 3.32
C GLY A 327 -31.71 -2.28 4.06
N TRP A 328 -30.86 -3.31 4.20
CA TRP A 328 -31.21 -4.59 4.82
C TRP A 328 -30.25 -5.01 5.90
N ARG A 329 -30.79 -5.52 7.02
CA ARG A 329 -30.00 -6.08 8.12
C ARG A 329 -30.27 -7.57 8.25
N LEU A 330 -29.19 -8.36 8.36
CA LEU A 330 -29.25 -9.81 8.48
C LEU A 330 -29.68 -10.24 9.87
N ILE A 331 -30.70 -11.11 9.94
CA ILE A 331 -31.00 -11.96 11.10
C ILE A 331 -30.39 -13.33 10.81
N SER A 332 -29.38 -13.72 11.58
CA SER A 332 -28.76 -15.05 11.52
C SER A 332 -28.67 -15.59 12.95
N ARG A 333 -29.69 -16.34 13.38
CA ARG A 333 -29.83 -16.81 14.74
C ARG A 333 -30.22 -18.28 14.77
N ASN A 334 -29.76 -18.99 15.79
CA ASN A 334 -30.10 -20.38 16.05
C ASN A 334 -31.17 -20.48 17.14
N PHE A 335 -32.14 -21.38 16.91
CA PHE A 335 -33.06 -21.87 17.89
C PHE A 335 -32.82 -23.37 18.11
N TYR A 336 -32.66 -23.81 19.33
CA TYR A 336 -32.24 -25.18 19.63
C TYR A 336 -33.41 -26.08 19.95
N PHE A 337 -33.46 -27.25 19.30
CA PHE A 337 -34.44 -28.28 19.56
C PHE A 337 -33.83 -29.47 20.29
N ASP A 338 -34.59 -30.07 21.18
CA ASP A 338 -34.28 -31.36 21.78
C ASP A 338 -34.23 -32.43 20.68
N THR A 339 -33.10 -33.13 20.57
CA THR A 339 -32.86 -34.16 19.56
C THR A 339 -33.85 -35.32 19.67
N ASP A 340 -34.27 -35.68 20.89
CA ASP A 340 -35.23 -36.78 21.14
C ASP A 340 -36.64 -36.44 20.68
N SER A 341 -36.96 -35.18 20.47
CA SER A 341 -38.23 -34.72 19.92
C SER A 341 -38.30 -34.83 18.38
N ILE A 342 -37.19 -35.08 17.71
CA ILE A 342 -37.12 -35.21 16.26
C ILE A 342 -37.49 -36.64 15.88
N LYS A 343 -38.63 -36.81 15.20
CA LYS A 343 -39.19 -38.12 14.84
C LYS A 343 -39.47 -38.21 13.35
N ALA A 344 -39.57 -39.44 12.84
CA ALA A 344 -40.05 -39.68 11.49
C ALA A 344 -41.47 -39.10 11.36
N LEU A 345 -41.72 -38.45 10.22
CA LEU A 345 -43.03 -37.85 9.97
C LEU A 345 -44.08 -38.93 9.70
N SER A 346 -45.22 -38.85 10.40
CA SER A 346 -46.40 -39.72 10.16
C SER A 346 -47.52 -38.93 9.47
N ASP A 347 -48.44 -39.64 8.80
CA ASP A 347 -49.60 -39.01 8.16
C ASP A 347 -50.50 -38.32 9.18
N GLU A 348 -50.65 -38.88 10.41
CA GLU A 348 -51.40 -38.26 11.51
C GLU A 348 -50.79 -36.90 11.92
N MET A 349 -49.48 -36.79 11.93
CA MET A 349 -48.79 -35.52 12.19
C MET A 349 -49.09 -34.51 11.09
N ILE A 350 -49.03 -34.92 9.81
CA ILE A 350 -49.38 -34.06 8.68
C ILE A 350 -50.80 -33.55 8.79
N ASP A 351 -51.76 -34.46 9.14
CA ASP A 351 -53.15 -34.09 9.30
C ASP A 351 -53.35 -33.10 10.45
N SER A 352 -52.65 -33.28 11.57
CA SER A 352 -52.75 -32.41 12.76
C SER A 352 -52.30 -30.96 12.53
N VAL A 353 -51.44 -30.73 11.54
CA VAL A 353 -50.91 -29.39 11.17
C VAL A 353 -51.43 -28.90 9.83
N SER A 354 -52.34 -29.66 9.22
CA SER A 354 -52.86 -29.35 7.87
C SER A 354 -53.71 -28.06 7.81
N ASP A 355 -54.17 -27.55 8.94
CA ASP A 355 -54.86 -26.26 9.07
C ASP A 355 -53.91 -25.06 8.92
N LEU A 356 -52.58 -25.30 9.08
CA LEU A 356 -51.60 -24.24 8.97
C LEU A 356 -51.36 -23.84 7.49
N PRO A 357 -51.19 -22.53 7.24
CA PRO A 357 -51.02 -22.04 5.88
C PRO A 357 -49.74 -22.59 5.25
N GLY A 358 -49.78 -22.90 3.95
CA GLY A 358 -48.66 -23.40 3.17
C GLY A 358 -48.31 -24.89 3.35
N ILE A 359 -48.80 -25.58 4.42
CA ILE A 359 -48.50 -26.99 4.70
C ILE A 359 -49.12 -27.91 3.64
N LYS A 360 -50.41 -27.76 3.35
CA LYS A 360 -51.09 -28.62 2.36
C LYS A 360 -50.44 -28.53 0.99
N GLU A 361 -50.15 -27.32 0.58
CA GLU A 361 -49.51 -27.05 -0.73
C GLU A 361 -48.10 -27.64 -0.78
N PHE A 362 -47.32 -27.47 0.27
CA PHE A 362 -46.00 -28.08 0.37
C PHE A 362 -46.03 -29.59 0.30
N VAL A 363 -46.87 -30.23 1.10
CA VAL A 363 -47.02 -31.70 1.14
C VAL A 363 -47.49 -32.24 -0.21
N ALA A 364 -48.51 -31.60 -0.83
CA ALA A 364 -48.98 -31.99 -2.17
C ALA A 364 -47.86 -31.87 -3.23
N LYS A 365 -47.12 -30.77 -3.21
CA LYS A 365 -46.02 -30.53 -4.13
C LYS A 365 -44.91 -31.57 -3.97
N VAL A 366 -44.51 -31.89 -2.72
CA VAL A 366 -43.43 -32.84 -2.46
C VAL A 366 -43.88 -34.27 -2.79
N LYS A 367 -45.17 -34.64 -2.51
CA LYS A 367 -45.70 -35.95 -2.89
C LYS A 367 -45.82 -36.15 -4.42
N ALA A 368 -46.10 -35.08 -5.18
CA ALA A 368 -46.21 -35.13 -6.63
C ALA A 368 -44.83 -35.11 -7.36
N ASP A 369 -43.98 -34.17 -6.98
CA ASP A 369 -42.77 -33.83 -7.74
C ASP A 369 -41.47 -34.29 -7.09
N GLY A 370 -41.53 -34.74 -5.84
CA GLY A 370 -40.36 -34.95 -4.97
C GLY A 370 -39.73 -33.62 -4.51
N ILE A 371 -38.65 -33.72 -3.75
CA ILE A 371 -37.88 -32.55 -3.33
C ILE A 371 -36.99 -32.11 -4.46
N LYS A 372 -37.25 -30.93 -5.02
CA LYS A 372 -36.40 -30.30 -6.05
C LYS A 372 -35.53 -29.22 -5.41
N TYR A 373 -34.23 -29.32 -5.61
CA TYR A 373 -33.27 -28.28 -5.23
C TYR A 373 -33.11 -27.32 -6.41
N ASP A 374 -33.87 -26.25 -6.41
CA ASP A 374 -33.77 -25.19 -7.40
C ASP A 374 -32.89 -24.07 -6.84
N PRO A 375 -31.71 -23.79 -7.42
CA PRO A 375 -30.84 -22.72 -6.94
C PRO A 375 -31.43 -21.32 -7.08
N GLY A 376 -32.51 -21.16 -7.86
CA GLY A 376 -33.23 -19.89 -8.04
C GLY A 376 -34.32 -19.63 -7.00
N VAL A 377 -34.64 -20.57 -6.13
CA VAL A 377 -35.71 -20.41 -5.11
C VAL A 377 -35.11 -19.85 -3.82
N ALA A 378 -35.67 -18.76 -3.32
CA ALA A 378 -35.21 -18.08 -2.11
C ALA A 378 -35.25 -18.99 -0.85
N CYS A 379 -36.11 -20.01 -0.83
CA CYS A 379 -36.22 -20.89 0.31
C CYS A 379 -36.65 -22.32 -0.09
N VAL A 380 -35.69 -23.25 -0.06
CA VAL A 380 -35.92 -24.69 -0.34
C VAL A 380 -35.69 -25.48 0.95
N ASN A 381 -36.49 -25.20 1.98
CA ASN A 381 -36.09 -25.73 3.28
C ASN A 381 -37.23 -26.49 3.95
N GLY A 382 -37.37 -27.70 3.56
CA GLY A 382 -38.31 -28.61 4.23
C GLY A 382 -38.17 -29.99 3.63
N THR A 383 -38.51 -31.00 4.38
CA THR A 383 -38.58 -32.38 3.96
C THR A 383 -39.78 -33.05 4.57
N LEU A 384 -40.26 -34.14 3.97
CA LEU A 384 -41.28 -35.03 4.56
C LEU A 384 -40.67 -36.21 5.30
N ALA A 385 -39.38 -36.19 5.60
CA ALA A 385 -38.69 -37.25 6.32
C ALA A 385 -38.93 -37.17 7.85
N THR A 386 -38.97 -35.97 8.37
CA THR A 386 -39.12 -35.74 9.83
C THR A 386 -40.10 -34.61 10.14
N ASN A 387 -40.61 -34.60 11.36
CA ASN A 387 -41.43 -33.48 11.89
C ASN A 387 -40.66 -32.15 11.82
N LEU A 388 -39.38 -32.14 12.11
CA LEU A 388 -38.53 -30.95 11.98
C LEU A 388 -38.38 -30.50 10.50
N GLY A 389 -38.33 -31.44 9.55
CA GLY A 389 -38.34 -31.16 8.13
C GLY A 389 -39.61 -30.42 7.70
N LEU A 390 -40.79 -30.86 8.17
CA LEU A 390 -42.07 -30.21 7.93
C LEU A 390 -42.16 -28.84 8.59
N PHE A 391 -41.65 -28.72 9.83
CA PHE A 391 -41.56 -27.44 10.53
C PHE A 391 -40.71 -26.42 9.80
N ARG A 392 -39.60 -26.84 9.23
CA ARG A 392 -38.76 -25.97 8.40
C ARG A 392 -39.50 -25.42 7.18
N ALA A 393 -40.30 -26.26 6.52
CA ALA A 393 -41.16 -25.82 5.41
C ALA A 393 -42.18 -24.75 5.86
N TYR A 394 -42.81 -24.98 7.01
CA TYR A 394 -43.73 -24.03 7.61
C TYR A 394 -43.05 -22.70 7.93
N MET A 395 -41.89 -22.73 8.58
CA MET A 395 -41.13 -21.51 8.91
C MET A 395 -40.68 -20.74 7.65
N CYS A 396 -40.34 -21.46 6.60
CA CYS A 396 -40.05 -20.86 5.29
C CYS A 396 -41.26 -20.10 4.75
N TYR A 397 -42.44 -20.73 4.79
CA TYR A 397 -43.70 -20.09 4.39
C TYR A 397 -44.01 -18.85 5.23
N TYR A 398 -43.84 -18.95 6.57
CA TYR A 398 -44.03 -17.83 7.48
C TYR A 398 -43.14 -16.65 7.17
N LEU A 399 -41.82 -16.88 6.97
CA LEU A 399 -40.86 -15.83 6.67
C LEU A 399 -41.14 -15.17 5.31
N LEU A 400 -41.54 -15.94 4.28
CA LEU A 400 -41.90 -15.42 2.97
C LEU A 400 -43.16 -14.53 3.00
N HIS A 401 -44.04 -14.69 3.98
CA HIS A 401 -45.26 -13.91 4.12
C HIS A 401 -45.19 -12.87 5.24
N HIS A 402 -44.03 -12.75 5.90
CA HIS A 402 -43.85 -11.78 6.98
C HIS A 402 -43.65 -10.37 6.41
N PRO A 403 -44.41 -9.34 6.81
CA PRO A 403 -44.46 -8.03 6.18
C PRO A 403 -43.12 -7.26 6.22
N LEU A 404 -42.27 -7.55 7.21
CA LEU A 404 -41.01 -6.85 7.43
C LEU A 404 -39.77 -7.69 7.07
N VAL A 405 -39.95 -8.90 6.51
CA VAL A 405 -38.86 -9.73 5.98
C VAL A 405 -38.68 -9.44 4.49
N ALA A 406 -37.46 -9.20 4.08
CA ALA A 406 -37.13 -8.93 2.69
C ALA A 406 -37.21 -10.23 1.85
N THR A 407 -38.20 -10.34 1.01
CA THR A 407 -38.42 -11.54 0.17
C THR A 407 -37.58 -11.55 -1.11
N ASP A 408 -37.00 -10.43 -1.46
CA ASP A 408 -36.02 -10.26 -2.55
C ASP A 408 -34.60 -10.67 -2.14
N GLN A 409 -34.39 -10.87 -0.84
CA GLN A 409 -33.14 -11.34 -0.28
C GLN A 409 -33.21 -12.84 0.07
N GLN A 410 -32.01 -13.42 0.34
CA GLN A 410 -31.91 -14.84 0.66
C GLN A 410 -32.61 -15.16 1.99
N ILE A 411 -33.52 -16.13 1.97
CA ILE A 411 -34.19 -16.67 3.16
C ILE A 411 -33.81 -18.15 3.28
N LEU A 412 -33.22 -18.54 4.42
CA LEU A 412 -32.85 -19.92 4.70
C LEU A 412 -33.38 -20.32 6.09
N VAL A 413 -33.94 -21.52 6.17
CA VAL A 413 -34.32 -22.20 7.42
C VAL A 413 -33.60 -23.54 7.43
N ASN A 414 -32.35 -23.54 7.89
CA ASN A 414 -31.47 -24.69 7.81
C ASN A 414 -31.04 -25.21 9.18
N LEU A 415 -30.54 -26.44 9.19
CA LEU A 415 -29.93 -27.03 10.38
C LEU A 415 -28.42 -26.83 10.28
N THR A 416 -27.84 -26.42 11.39
CA THR A 416 -26.39 -26.37 11.54
C THR A 416 -25.86 -27.61 12.28
N ALA A 417 -24.58 -27.71 12.52
CA ALA A 417 -24.01 -28.86 13.21
C ALA A 417 -24.63 -29.01 14.63
N PRO A 418 -25.00 -30.22 15.05
CA PRO A 418 -25.49 -30.46 16.40
C PRO A 418 -24.52 -29.95 17.46
N SER A 419 -25.06 -29.40 18.53
CA SER A 419 -24.30 -28.95 19.69
C SER A 419 -24.79 -29.67 20.98
N PRO A 420 -24.04 -29.55 22.09
CA PRO A 420 -24.52 -30.05 23.39
C PRO A 420 -25.84 -29.42 23.82
N GLU A 421 -26.20 -28.27 23.28
CA GLU A 421 -27.44 -27.55 23.53
C GLU A 421 -28.62 -28.12 22.72
N GLY A 422 -28.38 -29.02 21.78
CA GLY A 422 -29.40 -29.66 20.94
C GLY A 422 -29.15 -29.48 19.44
N MET A 423 -30.21 -29.71 18.64
CA MET A 423 -30.20 -29.52 17.19
C MET A 423 -30.56 -28.06 16.87
N PRO A 424 -29.57 -27.28 16.31
CA PRO A 424 -29.81 -25.88 16.01
C PRO A 424 -30.56 -25.71 14.69
N LEU A 425 -31.70 -25.03 14.75
CA LEU A 425 -32.40 -24.48 13.59
C LEU A 425 -31.94 -23.05 13.38
N GLN A 426 -31.24 -22.78 12.30
CA GLN A 426 -30.83 -21.44 11.94
C GLN A 426 -31.90 -20.76 11.10
N ILE A 427 -32.32 -19.60 11.57
CA ILE A 427 -33.09 -18.63 10.79
C ILE A 427 -32.12 -17.63 10.17
N TYR A 428 -32.13 -17.57 8.85
CA TYR A 428 -31.29 -16.66 8.06
C TYR A 428 -32.21 -15.87 7.14
N CYS A 429 -32.45 -14.61 7.45
CA CYS A 429 -33.26 -13.71 6.64
C CYS A 429 -32.82 -12.25 6.83
N TYR A 430 -33.33 -11.37 5.99
CA TYR A 430 -33.04 -9.95 6.07
C TYR A 430 -34.30 -9.17 6.45
N THR A 431 -34.12 -8.11 7.23
CA THR A 431 -35.15 -7.16 7.61
C THR A 431 -34.63 -5.73 7.58
N THR A 432 -35.39 -4.75 8.01
CA THR A 432 -35.05 -3.35 8.06
C THR A 432 -33.77 -3.06 8.85
N THR A 433 -33.08 -1.97 8.54
CA THR A 433 -31.88 -1.49 9.26
C THR A 433 -32.20 -0.73 10.54
N ALA A 434 -33.45 -0.30 10.72
CA ALA A 434 -33.87 0.39 11.94
C ALA A 434 -33.79 -0.54 13.16
N TRP A 435 -32.96 -0.16 14.16
CA TRP A 435 -32.61 -1.02 15.29
C TRP A 435 -33.82 -1.59 15.99
N THR A 436 -34.78 -0.72 16.38
CA THR A 436 -35.97 -1.14 17.14
C THR A 436 -36.90 -2.09 16.36
N ALA A 437 -37.05 -1.83 15.06
CA ALA A 437 -37.83 -2.70 14.17
C ALA A 437 -37.13 -4.04 13.92
N TYR A 438 -35.79 -4.02 13.76
CA TYR A 438 -35.00 -5.24 13.66
C TYR A 438 -35.16 -6.16 14.88
N GLU A 439 -35.03 -5.60 16.10
CA GLU A 439 -35.18 -6.37 17.35
C GLU A 439 -36.60 -6.87 17.53
N ALA A 440 -37.64 -6.08 17.15
CA ALA A 440 -39.03 -6.50 17.20
C ALA A 440 -39.28 -7.70 16.26
N VAL A 441 -38.82 -7.62 15.00
CA VAL A 441 -38.99 -8.73 14.04
C VAL A 441 -38.23 -9.98 14.49
N GLN A 442 -37.02 -9.83 15.02
CA GLN A 442 -36.25 -10.96 15.55
C GLN A 442 -37.01 -11.63 16.72
N SER A 443 -37.54 -10.84 17.65
CA SER A 443 -38.28 -11.35 18.78
C SER A 443 -39.59 -12.04 18.35
N GLU A 444 -40.34 -11.45 17.43
CA GLU A 444 -41.55 -12.02 16.86
C GLU A 444 -41.31 -13.40 16.21
N ILE A 445 -40.20 -13.51 15.43
CA ILE A 445 -39.83 -14.80 14.82
C ILE A 445 -39.58 -15.86 15.91
N PHE A 446 -38.81 -15.52 16.95
CA PHE A 446 -38.51 -16.48 18.02
C PHE A 446 -39.75 -16.85 18.86
N GLU A 447 -40.63 -15.90 19.17
CA GLU A 447 -41.90 -16.15 19.83
C GLU A 447 -42.77 -17.08 18.97
N HIS A 448 -42.83 -16.83 17.67
CA HIS A 448 -43.55 -17.67 16.73
C HIS A 448 -43.00 -19.11 16.68
N ILE A 449 -41.67 -19.28 16.62
CA ILE A 449 -41.04 -20.61 16.69
C ILE A 449 -41.44 -21.31 18.00
N ALA A 450 -41.29 -20.64 19.13
CA ALA A 450 -41.62 -21.22 20.45
C ALA A 450 -43.09 -21.60 20.57
N LEU A 451 -44.00 -20.79 20.02
CA LEU A 451 -45.45 -21.06 20.01
C LEU A 451 -45.81 -22.25 19.12
N MET A 452 -45.17 -22.37 17.95
CA MET A 452 -45.58 -23.33 16.93
C MET A 452 -44.87 -24.68 17.03
N CYS A 453 -43.66 -24.76 17.58
CA CYS A 453 -42.88 -26.00 17.64
C CYS A 453 -43.63 -27.16 18.35
N PRO A 454 -44.44 -26.98 19.42
CA PRO A 454 -45.18 -28.10 20.04
C PRO A 454 -46.21 -28.71 19.10
N ARG A 455 -46.81 -27.93 18.19
CA ARG A 455 -47.79 -28.45 17.20
C ARG A 455 -47.16 -29.47 16.25
N PHE A 456 -45.85 -29.37 16.02
CA PHE A 456 -45.08 -30.35 15.24
C PHE A 456 -44.42 -31.43 16.10
N GLY A 457 -44.81 -31.54 17.37
CA GLY A 457 -44.22 -32.48 18.31
C GLY A 457 -42.75 -32.21 18.64
N LEU A 458 -42.30 -31.00 18.40
CA LEU A 458 -40.94 -30.54 18.70
C LEU A 458 -40.91 -29.91 20.10
N ARG A 459 -39.78 -30.11 20.79
CA ARG A 459 -39.49 -29.45 22.06
C ARG A 459 -38.33 -28.51 21.91
N ALA A 460 -38.44 -27.29 22.40
CA ALA A 460 -37.30 -26.41 22.55
C ALA A 460 -36.30 -27.05 23.52
N SER A 461 -35.04 -27.02 23.21
CA SER A 461 -34.00 -27.48 24.12
C SER A 461 -33.92 -26.48 25.28
N SER A 462 -34.25 -26.96 26.47
CA SER A 462 -33.92 -26.30 27.73
C SER A 462 -32.82 -27.12 28.38
N ALA A 463 -31.77 -26.47 28.85
CA ALA A 463 -30.75 -27.19 29.60
C ALA A 463 -31.39 -27.80 30.83
N ASP A 464 -31.55 -29.12 30.83
CA ASP A 464 -32.14 -29.93 31.93
C ASP A 464 -31.21 -29.96 33.17
N TYR A 465 -30.65 -28.84 33.55
CA TYR A 465 -29.85 -28.74 34.78
C TYR A 465 -30.71 -28.99 36.04
N CYS A 466 -32.02 -28.85 35.97
CA CYS A 466 -32.90 -29.06 37.11
C CYS A 466 -33.40 -30.51 37.24
N GLU A 467 -33.60 -31.28 36.17
CA GLU A 467 -34.13 -32.65 36.27
C GLU A 467 -33.09 -33.68 36.73
N VAL A 468 -31.83 -33.55 36.34
CA VAL A 468 -30.76 -34.45 36.78
C VAL A 468 -30.53 -34.37 38.31
N ASN A 469 -30.72 -33.19 38.88
CA ASN A 469 -30.59 -32.99 40.33
C ASN A 469 -31.80 -33.47 41.14
N MET A 470 -33.01 -33.63 40.55
CA MET A 470 -34.17 -34.13 41.25
C MET A 470 -34.34 -35.65 41.18
N GLN A 471 -33.74 -36.32 40.19
CA GLN A 471 -33.84 -37.79 40.04
C GLN A 471 -32.85 -38.59 40.91
N HIS A 472 -31.77 -37.98 41.43
CA HIS A 472 -30.79 -38.66 42.26
C HIS A 472 -30.28 -37.82 43.46
N PRO A 473 -31.14 -37.47 44.43
CA PRO A 473 -30.68 -36.72 45.60
C PRO A 473 -29.66 -37.50 46.48
N ALA A 474 -29.59 -38.81 46.35
CA ALA A 474 -28.64 -39.65 47.10
C ALA A 474 -27.20 -39.59 46.62
N GLN A 475 -26.94 -39.19 45.35
CA GLN A 475 -25.56 -39.11 44.81
C GLN A 475 -24.84 -37.79 45.19
N LEU A 476 -25.57 -36.73 45.44
CA LEU A 476 -25.00 -35.47 45.90
C LEU A 476 -24.48 -35.50 47.34
N GLN A 477 -25.04 -36.37 48.18
CA GLN A 477 -24.55 -36.55 49.55
C GLN A 477 -23.24 -37.34 49.61
N GLN A 478 -22.97 -38.21 48.65
CA GLN A 478 -21.70 -38.95 48.61
C GLN A 478 -20.52 -38.13 48.04
N SER A 479 -20.75 -37.18 47.18
CA SER A 479 -19.69 -36.29 46.63
C SER A 479 -19.22 -35.22 47.61
N GLN A 480 -20.06 -34.87 48.61
CA GLN A 480 -19.67 -33.94 49.69
C GLN A 480 -18.88 -34.59 50.84
N GLN A 481 -18.85 -35.92 50.91
CA GLN A 481 -18.10 -36.65 51.96
C GLN A 481 -16.65 -37.02 51.56
N VAL A 482 -16.21 -36.74 50.32
CA VAL A 482 -14.86 -37.08 49.84
C VAL A 482 -14.03 -35.80 49.54
N ALA A 483 -14.15 -34.80 50.38
CA ALA A 483 -13.14 -33.72 50.38
C ALA A 483 -12.06 -34.06 51.39
N PRO A 484 -10.81 -34.37 50.99
CA PRO A 484 -9.73 -34.59 51.95
C PRO A 484 -9.39 -33.26 52.64
N ALA A 485 -9.32 -33.34 53.98
CA ALA A 485 -8.90 -32.23 54.83
C ALA A 485 -7.55 -31.71 54.38
N ALA A 486 -7.45 -30.40 54.11
CA ALA A 486 -6.18 -29.73 53.84
C ALA A 486 -5.23 -29.89 55.04
N PRO A 487 -3.92 -30.17 54.80
CA PRO A 487 -2.96 -30.22 55.91
C PRO A 487 -2.74 -28.81 56.46
N LYS A 488 -2.85 -28.70 57.79
CA LYS A 488 -2.42 -27.51 58.53
C LYS A 488 -0.90 -27.47 58.54
N ALA A 489 -0.32 -26.39 58.02
CA ALA A 489 0.98 -25.85 58.45
C ALA A 489 0.97 -24.34 58.25
#